data_e06345473bc769d1cdc732ba26cc2deb
#
_entry.id   e06345473bc769d1cdc732ba26cc2deb
#
_cell.length_a   1.000
_cell.length_b   1.000
_cell.length_c   1.000
_cell.angle_alpha   90.00
_cell.angle_beta   90.00
_cell.angle_gamma   90.00
#
_symmetry.space_group_name_H-M   'P 1'
#
loop_
_entity.id
_entity.type
_entity.pdbx_description
1 polymer ?
#
loop_
_entity_poly.entity_id
_entity_poly.type
_entity_poly.pdbx_seq_one_letter_code
_entity_poly.pdbx_strand_id
1 'polypeptide(L)'
;MINSVKFDFNDLFILDMANNHQGFVEHGQRIIQAFAPVIKEAGVKTAIKFQFRHLETFIHPDFRKSTDNKHIPRFLSTRLSEEQYAELLGEAKRAGFITIITSFDEESAEMAKRLGVEILKVGSCSAKDWPLLEKMADMGKPVICSTAGLLIDEVDDLTSFFGKRMVNFALMHCVAIYPTPKDKLNLQRIFDFKKRYPDIIIGFSTHEDPANLEIVKMAYAKGARIFEKHIGISTKKIKLNGYSSTPEQLKAWLESYKEAVAMNGAGKDFKPEKSEIESLKSLMRGVYAKNDIFHGKLIRYEDIFFAIPLQEGQLESGVIKKGNWRGGLFAEKNYKAGEPISALVLPAELSEREIIYKAIHEVKGILGEARIAPGYESSVEISHHYGLRNFFQIGAFIITCINKEYCKKLIVLLPGQIHP
;
A
#
# COMPACT_ATOMS: atom_id res chain seq x y z
N MET A 1 -8.45 28.04 12.13
CA MET A 1 -8.62 26.96 11.14
C MET A 1 -8.90 25.68 11.93
N ILE A 2 -10.12 25.19 11.87
CA ILE A 2 -10.51 23.93 12.53
C ILE A 2 -9.82 22.82 11.75
N ASN A 3 -8.89 22.12 12.39
CA ASN A 3 -8.30 20.88 11.85
C ASN A 3 -9.43 19.85 11.71
N SER A 4 -10.17 19.87 10.60
CA SER A 4 -11.06 18.77 10.28
C SER A 4 -10.19 17.53 10.05
N VAL A 5 -10.37 16.52 10.87
CA VAL A 5 -9.71 15.21 10.70
C VAL A 5 -10.05 14.72 9.28
N LYS A 6 -9.03 14.56 8.44
CA LYS A 6 -9.23 14.01 7.09
C LYS A 6 -9.79 12.60 7.20
N PHE A 7 -10.76 12.27 6.34
CA PHE A 7 -11.28 10.90 6.26
C PHE A 7 -10.17 9.95 5.83
N ASP A 8 -10.00 8.87 6.57
CA ASP A 8 -9.06 7.80 6.22
C ASP A 8 -9.71 6.79 5.26
N PHE A 9 -9.24 6.78 4.01
CA PHE A 9 -9.71 5.87 2.97
C PHE A 9 -9.09 4.46 3.02
N ASN A 10 -8.10 4.21 3.88
CA ASN A 10 -7.47 2.88 3.92
C ASN A 10 -8.47 1.81 4.33
N ASP A 11 -8.41 0.70 3.59
CA ASP A 11 -9.21 -0.50 3.81
C ASP A 11 -10.73 -0.24 3.85
N LEU A 12 -11.18 0.70 2.99
CA LEU A 12 -12.58 1.01 2.79
C LEU A 12 -13.19 0.08 1.73
N PHE A 13 -14.25 -0.63 2.11
CA PHE A 13 -15.06 -1.46 1.22
C PHE A 13 -16.32 -0.72 0.83
N ILE A 14 -16.57 -0.58 -0.48
CA ILE A 14 -17.73 0.13 -1.03
C ILE A 14 -18.67 -0.86 -1.67
N LEU A 15 -19.86 -0.97 -1.11
CA LEU A 15 -20.94 -1.81 -1.62
C LEU A 15 -21.85 -0.95 -2.51
N ASP A 16 -21.70 -1.07 -3.83
CA ASP A 16 -22.47 -0.29 -4.80
C ASP A 16 -23.83 -0.93 -5.05
N MET A 17 -24.87 -0.39 -4.44
CA MET A 17 -26.25 -0.78 -4.75
C MET A 17 -26.64 -0.34 -6.17
N ALA A 18 -26.09 0.77 -6.66
CA ALA A 18 -26.43 1.36 -7.97
C ALA A 18 -27.95 1.42 -8.15
N ASN A 19 -28.47 0.86 -9.26
CA ASN A 19 -29.90 0.76 -9.55
C ASN A 19 -30.51 -0.60 -9.16
N ASN A 20 -29.82 -1.43 -8.36
CA ASN A 20 -30.33 -2.75 -7.96
C ASN A 20 -31.56 -2.68 -7.05
N HIS A 21 -31.86 -1.52 -6.46
CA HIS A 21 -33.13 -1.25 -5.78
C HIS A 21 -34.35 -1.27 -6.73
N GLN A 22 -34.15 -1.20 -8.06
CA GLN A 22 -35.19 -1.29 -9.11
C GLN A 22 -36.31 -0.24 -9.00
N GLY A 23 -36.06 0.88 -8.36
CA GLY A 23 -37.09 1.93 -8.09
C GLY A 23 -38.01 1.61 -6.89
N PHE A 24 -37.69 0.60 -6.09
CA PHE A 24 -38.47 0.19 -4.92
C PHE A 24 -37.64 0.35 -3.64
N VAL A 25 -38.12 1.18 -2.72
CA VAL A 25 -37.46 1.44 -1.42
C VAL A 25 -37.34 0.13 -0.63
N GLU A 26 -38.42 -0.64 -0.57
CA GLU A 26 -38.45 -1.91 0.19
C GLU A 26 -37.43 -2.93 -0.34
N HIS A 27 -37.16 -2.90 -1.66
CA HIS A 27 -36.13 -3.78 -2.23
C HIS A 27 -34.73 -3.28 -1.85
N GLY A 28 -34.50 -1.96 -1.89
CA GLY A 28 -33.27 -1.33 -1.40
C GLY A 28 -33.00 -1.66 0.07
N GLN A 29 -34.01 -1.54 0.94
CA GLN A 29 -33.92 -1.93 2.36
C GLN A 29 -33.58 -3.39 2.55
N ARG A 30 -34.19 -4.32 1.79
CA ARG A 30 -33.84 -5.73 1.83
C ARG A 30 -32.40 -6.00 1.43
N ILE A 31 -31.86 -5.26 0.44
CA ILE A 31 -30.45 -5.35 0.09
C ILE A 31 -29.60 -4.91 1.29
N ILE A 32 -29.85 -3.75 1.89
CA ILE A 32 -29.11 -3.25 3.07
C ILE A 32 -29.12 -4.31 4.18
N GLN A 33 -30.31 -4.84 4.54
CA GLN A 33 -30.48 -5.81 5.60
C GLN A 33 -29.77 -7.15 5.32
N ALA A 34 -29.73 -7.60 4.06
CA ALA A 34 -29.06 -8.83 3.67
C ALA A 34 -27.53 -8.73 3.78
N PHE A 35 -26.94 -7.56 3.53
CA PHE A 35 -25.51 -7.34 3.57
C PHE A 35 -24.97 -6.89 4.94
N ALA A 36 -25.78 -6.27 5.78
CA ALA A 36 -25.37 -5.80 7.11
C ALA A 36 -24.76 -6.90 8.00
N PRO A 37 -25.31 -8.12 8.12
CA PRO A 37 -24.70 -9.19 8.91
C PRO A 37 -23.33 -9.59 8.39
N VAL A 38 -23.15 -9.64 7.06
CA VAL A 38 -21.88 -10.03 6.41
C VAL A 38 -20.76 -9.08 6.78
N ILE A 39 -21.01 -7.75 6.72
CA ILE A 39 -19.99 -6.77 7.07
C ILE A 39 -19.70 -6.74 8.57
N LYS A 40 -20.71 -6.94 9.40
CA LYS A 40 -20.55 -7.01 10.85
C LYS A 40 -19.68 -8.20 11.24
N GLU A 41 -19.91 -9.38 10.65
CA GLU A 41 -19.08 -10.58 10.85
C GLU A 41 -17.65 -10.36 10.35
N ALA A 42 -17.49 -9.72 9.19
CA ALA A 42 -16.18 -9.44 8.62
C ALA A 42 -15.37 -8.42 9.42
N GLY A 43 -16.02 -7.50 10.14
CA GLY A 43 -15.37 -6.47 10.95
C GLY A 43 -14.57 -5.45 10.12
N VAL A 44 -15.03 -5.12 8.91
CA VAL A 44 -14.34 -4.23 7.97
C VAL A 44 -15.05 -2.87 7.87
N LYS A 45 -14.28 -1.81 7.59
CA LYS A 45 -14.80 -0.47 7.33
C LYS A 45 -15.57 -0.47 6.01
N THR A 46 -16.88 -0.28 6.06
CA THR A 46 -17.73 -0.46 4.89
C THR A 46 -18.65 0.72 4.66
N ALA A 47 -18.74 1.11 3.40
CA ALA A 47 -19.71 2.09 2.93
C ALA A 47 -20.72 1.43 1.97
N ILE A 48 -21.95 1.93 1.97
CA ILE A 48 -22.91 1.63 0.92
C ILE A 48 -23.05 2.83 -0.01
N LYS A 49 -23.09 2.56 -1.31
CA LYS A 49 -23.09 3.58 -2.34
C LYS A 49 -24.38 3.55 -3.16
N PHE A 50 -24.97 4.73 -3.33
CA PHE A 50 -26.12 5.00 -4.18
C PHE A 50 -25.72 5.86 -5.39
N GLN A 51 -26.62 5.99 -6.36
CA GLN A 51 -26.40 6.79 -7.57
C GLN A 51 -27.55 7.80 -7.72
N PHE A 52 -27.23 9.09 -7.68
CA PHE A 52 -28.20 10.16 -7.83
C PHE A 52 -28.08 10.81 -9.19
N ARG A 53 -29.24 11.09 -9.79
CA ARG A 53 -29.42 11.92 -10.99
C ARG A 53 -30.66 12.74 -10.84
N HIS A 54 -30.56 14.03 -11.04
CA HIS A 54 -31.74 14.88 -11.15
C HIS A 54 -32.30 14.78 -12.57
N LEU A 55 -33.17 13.78 -12.81
CA LEU A 55 -33.57 13.35 -14.17
C LEU A 55 -34.22 14.45 -14.99
N GLU A 56 -34.82 15.45 -14.34
CA GLU A 56 -35.46 16.60 -14.99
C GLU A 56 -34.45 17.51 -15.71
N THR A 57 -33.26 17.67 -15.18
CA THR A 57 -32.18 18.45 -15.81
C THR A 57 -31.13 17.57 -16.48
N PHE A 58 -30.90 16.36 -15.98
CA PHE A 58 -29.92 15.43 -16.51
C PHE A 58 -30.30 14.86 -17.89
N ILE A 59 -31.61 14.68 -18.15
CA ILE A 59 -32.11 14.18 -19.44
C ILE A 59 -32.73 15.35 -20.21
N HIS A 60 -32.17 15.64 -21.38
CA HIS A 60 -32.73 16.67 -22.25
C HIS A 60 -34.22 16.36 -22.55
N PRO A 61 -35.13 17.35 -22.52
CA PRO A 61 -36.59 17.13 -22.65
C PRO A 61 -36.99 16.31 -23.88
N ASP A 62 -36.36 16.56 -25.04
CA ASP A 62 -36.70 15.89 -26.29
C ASP A 62 -36.32 14.40 -26.31
N PHE A 63 -35.37 13.99 -25.45
CA PHE A 63 -34.88 12.60 -25.38
C PHE A 63 -35.49 11.77 -24.24
N ARG A 64 -36.36 12.34 -23.39
CA ARG A 64 -36.98 11.61 -22.28
C ARG A 64 -37.79 10.38 -22.71
N LYS A 65 -38.28 10.34 -23.93
CA LYS A 65 -38.99 9.18 -24.50
C LYS A 65 -38.15 8.38 -25.45
N SER A 66 -36.90 8.77 -25.70
CA SER A 66 -36.01 8.07 -26.64
C SER A 66 -35.53 6.75 -26.03
N THR A 67 -35.45 5.74 -26.87
CA THR A 67 -34.85 4.42 -26.57
C THR A 67 -33.48 4.26 -27.23
N ASP A 68 -32.98 5.24 -27.95
CA ASP A 68 -31.68 5.21 -28.65
C ASP A 68 -30.54 5.13 -27.66
N ASN A 69 -30.66 5.82 -26.54
CA ASN A 69 -29.76 5.66 -25.39
C ASN A 69 -30.38 4.66 -24.39
N LYS A 70 -29.83 3.43 -24.37
CA LYS A 70 -30.29 2.33 -23.50
C LYS A 70 -30.36 2.66 -22.00
N HIS A 71 -29.67 3.72 -21.55
CA HIS A 71 -29.61 4.10 -20.14
C HIS A 71 -30.80 4.96 -19.72
N ILE A 72 -31.37 5.78 -20.63
CA ILE A 72 -32.52 6.67 -20.30
C ILE A 72 -33.71 5.89 -19.76
N PRO A 73 -34.23 4.84 -20.43
CA PRO A 73 -35.33 4.04 -19.89
C PRO A 73 -35.00 3.41 -18.53
N ARG A 74 -33.75 3.00 -18.34
CA ARG A 74 -33.28 2.41 -17.06
C ARG A 74 -33.32 3.44 -15.94
N PHE A 75 -32.82 4.66 -16.17
CA PHE A 75 -32.83 5.72 -15.17
C PHE A 75 -34.26 6.11 -14.79
N LEU A 76 -35.15 6.27 -15.77
CA LEU A 76 -36.56 6.61 -15.53
C LEU A 76 -37.29 5.49 -14.77
N SER A 77 -37.08 4.22 -15.11
CA SER A 77 -37.77 3.08 -14.47
C SER A 77 -37.25 2.79 -13.06
N THR A 78 -36.05 3.26 -12.70
CA THR A 78 -35.45 3.05 -11.38
C THR A 78 -35.35 4.34 -10.56
N ARG A 79 -36.11 5.37 -10.94
CA ARG A 79 -36.14 6.63 -10.22
C ARG A 79 -36.64 6.45 -8.78
N LEU A 80 -35.99 7.16 -7.86
CA LEU A 80 -36.44 7.38 -6.49
C LEU A 80 -36.55 8.89 -6.22
N SER A 81 -37.45 9.29 -5.34
CA SER A 81 -37.50 10.66 -4.85
C SER A 81 -36.45 10.96 -3.79
N GLU A 82 -36.24 12.24 -3.44
CA GLU A 82 -35.30 12.63 -2.38
C GLU A 82 -35.69 12.01 -1.03
N GLU A 83 -36.98 11.96 -0.71
CA GLU A 83 -37.51 11.34 0.52
C GLU A 83 -37.22 9.81 0.53
N GLN A 84 -37.38 9.14 -0.59
CA GLN A 84 -37.07 7.72 -0.74
C GLN A 84 -35.60 7.44 -0.56
N TYR A 85 -34.72 8.30 -1.08
CA TYR A 85 -33.29 8.21 -0.81
C TYR A 85 -32.95 8.50 0.65
N ALA A 86 -33.63 9.48 1.29
CA ALA A 86 -33.47 9.76 2.72
C ALA A 86 -33.79 8.53 3.58
N GLU A 87 -34.85 7.80 3.23
CA GLU A 87 -35.27 6.57 3.92
C GLU A 87 -34.17 5.47 3.79
N LEU A 88 -33.64 5.22 2.57
CA LEU A 88 -32.58 4.25 2.33
C LEU A 88 -31.27 4.63 3.02
N LEU A 89 -30.90 5.91 3.01
CA LEU A 89 -29.72 6.41 3.72
C LEU A 89 -29.86 6.26 5.23
N GLY A 90 -31.08 6.53 5.77
CA GLY A 90 -31.40 6.30 7.19
C GLY A 90 -31.24 4.83 7.59
N GLU A 91 -31.73 3.89 6.76
CA GLU A 91 -31.56 2.45 6.97
C GLU A 91 -30.07 2.05 6.92
N ALA A 92 -29.33 2.54 5.93
CA ALA A 92 -27.90 2.27 5.79
C ALA A 92 -27.11 2.72 7.03
N LYS A 93 -27.37 3.93 7.53
CA LYS A 93 -26.73 4.47 8.75
C LYS A 93 -27.07 3.63 9.99
N ARG A 94 -28.36 3.23 10.16
CA ARG A 94 -28.77 2.33 11.27
C ARG A 94 -28.07 0.97 11.21
N ALA A 95 -27.81 0.48 10.00
CA ALA A 95 -27.09 -0.76 9.78
C ALA A 95 -25.56 -0.63 9.94
N GLY A 96 -25.04 0.57 10.22
CA GLY A 96 -23.63 0.84 10.49
C GLY A 96 -22.78 1.12 9.24
N PHE A 97 -23.39 1.39 8.08
CA PHE A 97 -22.67 1.78 6.88
C PHE A 97 -22.31 3.26 6.86
N ILE A 98 -21.12 3.56 6.37
CA ILE A 98 -20.76 4.88 5.84
C ILE A 98 -21.57 5.10 4.56
N THR A 99 -22.05 6.32 4.31
CA THR A 99 -22.87 6.61 3.14
C THR A 99 -22.07 7.29 2.03
N ILE A 100 -22.18 6.75 0.82
CA ILE A 100 -21.56 7.31 -0.39
C ILE A 100 -22.63 7.54 -1.45
N ILE A 101 -22.49 8.63 -2.18
CA ILE A 101 -23.32 8.90 -3.36
C ILE A 101 -22.45 9.21 -4.56
N THR A 102 -22.74 8.56 -5.68
CA THR A 102 -22.29 9.02 -6.99
C THR A 102 -23.31 10.04 -7.50
N SER A 103 -22.89 11.31 -7.58
CA SER A 103 -23.66 12.36 -8.24
C SER A 103 -23.24 12.47 -9.70
N PHE A 104 -24.21 12.68 -10.60
CA PHE A 104 -23.97 12.79 -12.03
C PHE A 104 -24.30 14.17 -12.62
N ASP A 105 -24.75 15.06 -11.77
CA ASP A 105 -25.09 16.45 -12.07
C ASP A 105 -25.00 17.29 -10.79
N GLU A 106 -24.96 18.62 -10.93
CA GLU A 106 -24.78 19.56 -9.83
C GLU A 106 -25.94 19.52 -8.84
N GLU A 107 -27.18 19.33 -9.32
CA GLU A 107 -28.37 19.24 -8.46
C GLU A 107 -28.33 17.96 -7.62
N SER A 108 -27.92 16.84 -8.21
CA SER A 108 -27.75 15.60 -7.44
C SER A 108 -26.61 15.69 -6.41
N ALA A 109 -25.58 16.51 -6.65
CA ALA A 109 -24.55 16.81 -5.67
C ALA A 109 -25.10 17.66 -4.50
N GLU A 110 -25.93 18.67 -4.79
CA GLU A 110 -26.63 19.43 -3.73
C GLU A 110 -27.59 18.56 -2.91
N MET A 111 -28.32 17.66 -3.55
CA MET A 111 -29.15 16.68 -2.87
C MET A 111 -28.33 15.80 -1.92
N ALA A 112 -27.17 15.33 -2.33
CA ALA A 112 -26.24 14.57 -1.48
C ALA A 112 -25.81 15.37 -0.24
N LYS A 113 -25.63 16.70 -0.38
CA LYS A 113 -25.31 17.59 0.73
C LYS A 113 -26.50 17.73 1.70
N ARG A 114 -27.71 18.00 1.16
CA ARG A 114 -28.94 18.11 1.97
C ARG A 114 -29.21 16.83 2.77
N LEU A 115 -29.00 15.67 2.17
CA LEU A 115 -29.19 14.36 2.80
C LEU A 115 -28.06 13.95 3.76
N GLY A 116 -27.06 14.79 3.94
CA GLY A 116 -25.98 14.55 4.90
C GLY A 116 -25.14 13.32 4.58
N VAL A 117 -24.88 13.07 3.28
CA VAL A 117 -24.01 12.00 2.82
C VAL A 117 -22.56 12.26 3.24
N GLU A 118 -21.83 11.23 3.62
CA GLU A 118 -20.49 11.37 4.19
C GLU A 118 -19.39 11.53 3.13
N ILE A 119 -19.47 10.79 2.01
CA ILE A 119 -18.46 10.78 0.95
C ILE A 119 -19.15 10.97 -0.41
N LEU A 120 -18.53 11.77 -1.26
CA LEU A 120 -18.96 11.95 -2.64
C LEU A 120 -18.15 11.07 -3.58
N LYS A 121 -18.79 10.50 -4.59
CA LYS A 121 -18.14 9.70 -5.62
C LYS A 121 -18.31 10.34 -7.00
N VAL A 122 -17.22 10.48 -7.72
CA VAL A 122 -17.20 10.82 -9.13
C VAL A 122 -17.16 9.53 -9.94
N GLY A 123 -18.20 9.29 -10.74
CA GLY A 123 -18.21 8.19 -11.72
C GLY A 123 -17.21 8.46 -12.85
N SER A 124 -16.67 7.41 -13.48
CA SER A 124 -15.70 7.58 -14.57
C SER A 124 -16.23 8.42 -15.75
N CYS A 125 -17.54 8.32 -16.04
CA CYS A 125 -18.17 9.13 -17.10
C CYS A 125 -18.24 10.63 -16.76
N SER A 126 -18.13 10.99 -15.48
CA SER A 126 -18.16 12.39 -15.01
C SER A 126 -16.76 12.89 -14.60
N ALA A 127 -15.72 12.10 -14.81
CA ALA A 127 -14.36 12.46 -14.39
C ALA A 127 -13.74 13.66 -15.14
N LYS A 128 -14.38 14.10 -16.23
CA LYS A 128 -14.03 15.31 -17.00
C LYS A 128 -15.17 16.33 -17.03
N ASP A 129 -16.18 16.14 -16.21
CA ASP A 129 -17.30 17.08 -16.05
C ASP A 129 -16.90 18.17 -15.03
N TRP A 130 -16.13 19.15 -15.53
CA TRP A 130 -15.56 20.19 -14.67
C TRP A 130 -16.60 20.98 -13.87
N PRO A 131 -17.76 21.35 -14.41
CA PRO A 131 -18.81 22.00 -13.61
C PRO A 131 -19.22 21.18 -12.38
N LEU A 132 -19.46 19.88 -12.57
CA LEU A 132 -19.77 18.98 -11.47
C LEU A 132 -18.58 18.81 -10.49
N LEU A 133 -17.35 18.69 -10.99
CA LEU A 133 -16.15 18.55 -10.17
C LEU A 133 -15.92 19.79 -9.29
N GLU A 134 -16.09 20.99 -9.85
CA GLU A 134 -16.00 22.24 -9.08
C GLU A 134 -17.07 22.29 -7.98
N LYS A 135 -18.30 21.95 -8.32
CA LYS A 135 -19.40 21.87 -7.34
C LYS A 135 -19.06 20.92 -6.20
N MET A 136 -18.57 19.72 -6.51
CA MET A 136 -18.23 18.71 -5.48
C MET A 136 -17.02 19.16 -4.62
N ALA A 137 -16.03 19.81 -5.22
CA ALA A 137 -14.84 20.29 -4.50
C ALA A 137 -15.21 21.34 -3.43
N ASP A 138 -16.20 22.19 -3.71
CA ASP A 138 -16.64 23.26 -2.81
C ASP A 138 -17.50 22.75 -1.64
N MET A 139 -17.89 21.48 -1.65
CA MET A 139 -18.74 20.92 -0.59
C MET A 139 -18.00 20.56 0.69
N GLY A 140 -16.66 20.59 0.69
CA GLY A 140 -15.85 20.27 1.86
C GLY A 140 -15.97 18.81 2.34
N LYS A 141 -16.40 17.89 1.46
CA LYS A 141 -16.54 16.46 1.75
C LYS A 141 -15.38 15.67 1.14
N PRO A 142 -15.07 14.49 1.71
CA PRO A 142 -14.17 13.54 1.05
C PRO A 142 -14.72 13.13 -0.32
N VAL A 143 -13.82 12.99 -1.32
CA VAL A 143 -14.18 12.65 -2.70
C VAL A 143 -13.43 11.40 -3.16
N ILE A 144 -14.10 10.49 -3.84
CA ILE A 144 -13.49 9.35 -4.52
C ILE A 144 -13.73 9.48 -6.02
N CYS A 145 -12.67 9.40 -6.85
CA CYS A 145 -12.78 9.50 -8.30
C CYS A 145 -12.46 8.17 -8.98
N SER A 146 -13.36 7.66 -9.82
CA SER A 146 -13.09 6.55 -10.73
C SER A 146 -12.50 7.04 -12.06
N THR A 147 -11.57 6.26 -12.63
CA THR A 147 -10.72 6.67 -13.76
C THR A 147 -10.80 5.75 -14.97
N ALA A 148 -11.92 5.01 -15.16
CA ALA A 148 -12.09 4.18 -16.36
C ALA A 148 -12.10 5.04 -17.63
N GLY A 149 -11.35 4.60 -18.63
CA GLY A 149 -11.26 5.30 -19.92
C GLY A 149 -10.37 6.54 -19.93
N LEU A 150 -9.83 6.99 -18.81
CA LEU A 150 -8.94 8.16 -18.75
C LEU A 150 -7.50 7.80 -19.15
N LEU A 151 -6.85 8.71 -19.86
CA LEU A 151 -5.42 8.73 -20.08
C LEU A 151 -4.70 9.23 -18.83
N ILE A 152 -3.38 9.07 -18.77
CA ILE A 152 -2.61 9.39 -17.56
C ILE A 152 -2.56 10.90 -17.29
N ASP A 153 -2.47 11.72 -18.33
CA ASP A 153 -2.51 13.17 -18.27
C ASP A 153 -3.87 13.69 -17.77
N GLU A 154 -4.98 13.05 -18.18
CA GLU A 154 -6.31 13.37 -17.67
C GLU A 154 -6.45 13.03 -16.16
N VAL A 155 -5.75 11.98 -15.68
CA VAL A 155 -5.68 11.67 -14.25
C VAL A 155 -4.78 12.67 -13.50
N ASP A 156 -3.71 13.15 -14.15
CA ASP A 156 -2.86 14.24 -13.60
C ASP A 156 -3.67 15.52 -13.40
N ASP A 157 -4.53 15.87 -14.37
CA ASP A 157 -5.41 17.03 -14.24
C ASP A 157 -6.36 16.90 -13.05
N LEU A 158 -7.00 15.74 -12.87
CA LEU A 158 -7.86 15.46 -11.72
C LEU A 158 -7.11 15.58 -10.39
N THR A 159 -5.92 14.98 -10.30
CA THR A 159 -5.13 15.00 -9.07
C THR A 159 -4.67 16.42 -8.74
N SER A 160 -4.25 17.17 -9.75
CA SER A 160 -3.88 18.59 -9.62
C SER A 160 -5.07 19.44 -9.19
N PHE A 161 -6.23 19.22 -9.79
CA PHE A 161 -7.47 19.96 -9.48
C PHE A 161 -7.89 19.80 -8.02
N PHE A 162 -8.05 18.57 -7.53
CA PHE A 162 -8.44 18.31 -6.14
C PHE A 162 -7.32 18.64 -5.15
N GLY A 163 -6.07 18.37 -5.52
CA GLY A 163 -4.91 18.65 -4.68
C GLY A 163 -4.74 20.15 -4.40
N LYS A 164 -4.85 21.00 -5.42
CA LYS A 164 -4.75 22.47 -5.27
C LYS A 164 -5.89 23.05 -4.42
N ARG A 165 -7.04 22.41 -4.40
CA ARG A 165 -8.19 22.78 -3.55
C ARG A 165 -8.15 22.15 -2.17
N MET A 166 -7.11 21.39 -1.85
CA MET A 166 -6.92 20.67 -0.58
C MET A 166 -8.10 19.74 -0.24
N VAL A 167 -8.79 19.22 -1.24
CA VAL A 167 -9.86 18.24 -1.05
C VAL A 167 -9.25 16.93 -0.58
N ASN A 168 -9.83 16.32 0.45
CA ASN A 168 -9.49 14.96 0.84
C ASN A 168 -10.05 13.99 -0.21
N PHE A 169 -9.20 13.48 -1.11
CA PHE A 169 -9.65 12.64 -2.21
C PHE A 169 -8.82 11.37 -2.38
N ALA A 170 -9.43 10.39 -3.06
CA ALA A 170 -8.81 9.13 -3.44
C ALA A 170 -9.12 8.81 -4.90
N LEU A 171 -8.25 8.04 -5.54
CA LEU A 171 -8.42 7.57 -6.92
C LEU A 171 -8.78 6.09 -6.96
N MET A 172 -9.63 5.70 -7.90
CA MET A 172 -9.94 4.30 -8.16
C MET A 172 -9.63 3.91 -9.60
N HIS A 173 -8.77 2.91 -9.75
CA HIS A 173 -8.69 2.20 -11.01
C HIS A 173 -10.00 1.47 -11.27
N CYS A 174 -10.54 1.64 -12.46
CA CYS A 174 -11.82 1.06 -12.87
C CYS A 174 -11.77 0.69 -14.35
N VAL A 175 -12.56 -0.29 -14.75
CA VAL A 175 -12.79 -0.68 -16.15
C VAL A 175 -14.29 -0.66 -16.42
N ALA A 176 -14.72 0.14 -17.42
CA ALA A 176 -16.14 0.32 -17.74
C ALA A 176 -16.64 -0.72 -18.76
N ILE A 177 -16.37 -1.99 -18.52
CA ILE A 177 -16.88 -3.16 -19.26
C ILE A 177 -17.69 -4.02 -18.29
N TYR A 178 -18.92 -4.39 -18.63
CA TYR A 178 -19.88 -4.99 -17.71
C TYR A 178 -20.47 -6.29 -18.28
N PRO A 179 -20.11 -7.50 -17.79
CA PRO A 179 -19.01 -7.79 -16.86
C PRO A 179 -17.63 -7.58 -17.49
N THR A 180 -16.60 -7.35 -16.65
CA THR A 180 -15.23 -7.17 -17.12
C THR A 180 -14.53 -8.52 -17.30
N PRO A 181 -14.06 -8.86 -18.52
CA PRO A 181 -13.21 -10.04 -18.72
C PRO A 181 -11.88 -9.92 -17.97
N LYS A 182 -11.32 -11.05 -17.51
CA LYS A 182 -10.07 -11.08 -16.72
C LYS A 182 -8.89 -10.41 -17.44
N ASP A 183 -8.74 -10.60 -18.73
CA ASP A 183 -7.68 -10.04 -19.57
C ASP A 183 -7.82 -8.53 -19.80
N LYS A 184 -8.95 -7.92 -19.40
CA LYS A 184 -9.22 -6.47 -19.51
C LYS A 184 -9.12 -5.72 -18.19
N LEU A 185 -8.82 -6.39 -17.09
CA LEU A 185 -8.79 -5.77 -15.77
C LEU A 185 -7.66 -4.75 -15.58
N ASN A 186 -6.55 -4.89 -16.30
CA ASN A 186 -5.40 -3.96 -16.25
C ASN A 186 -4.93 -3.62 -14.82
N LEU A 187 -4.84 -4.61 -13.93
CA LEU A 187 -4.51 -4.41 -12.52
C LEU A 187 -3.15 -3.74 -12.29
N GLN A 188 -2.23 -3.82 -13.28
CA GLN A 188 -0.95 -3.13 -13.21
C GLN A 188 -1.12 -1.62 -13.01
N ARG A 189 -2.20 -1.03 -13.53
CA ARG A 189 -2.48 0.41 -13.39
C ARG A 189 -2.65 0.87 -11.94
N ILE A 190 -3.06 -0.02 -11.03
CA ILE A 190 -3.13 0.27 -9.59
C ILE A 190 -1.73 0.60 -9.05
N PHE A 191 -0.74 -0.24 -9.38
CA PHE A 191 0.66 -0.03 -8.99
C PHE A 191 1.23 1.25 -9.62
N ASP A 192 0.94 1.49 -10.91
CA ASP A 192 1.42 2.67 -11.64
C ASP A 192 0.86 3.95 -11.00
N PHE A 193 -0.41 3.97 -10.62
CA PHE A 193 -1.01 5.08 -9.88
C PHE A 193 -0.38 5.26 -8.51
N LYS A 194 -0.17 4.16 -7.75
CA LYS A 194 0.48 4.25 -6.42
C LYS A 194 1.90 4.80 -6.49
N LYS A 195 2.64 4.44 -7.54
CA LYS A 195 3.98 4.97 -7.79
C LYS A 195 3.95 6.45 -8.20
N ARG A 196 2.97 6.85 -9.04
CA ARG A 196 2.86 8.21 -9.55
C ARG A 196 2.30 9.19 -8.52
N TYR A 197 1.37 8.74 -7.68
CA TYR A 197 0.66 9.54 -6.68
C TYR A 197 0.85 8.92 -5.28
N PRO A 198 2.06 9.00 -4.69
CA PRO A 198 2.38 8.26 -3.46
C PRO A 198 1.52 8.67 -2.25
N ASP A 199 1.06 9.92 -2.21
CA ASP A 199 0.26 10.48 -1.12
C ASP A 199 -1.26 10.26 -1.29
N ILE A 200 -1.69 9.71 -2.44
CA ILE A 200 -3.10 9.44 -2.72
C ILE A 200 -3.41 7.97 -2.47
N ILE A 201 -4.51 7.70 -1.79
CA ILE A 201 -5.01 6.34 -1.62
C ILE A 201 -5.61 5.85 -2.93
N ILE A 202 -5.11 4.71 -3.40
CA ILE A 202 -5.56 4.09 -4.65
C ILE A 202 -6.53 2.96 -4.33
N GLY A 203 -7.62 2.91 -5.06
CA GLY A 203 -8.63 1.85 -4.97
C GLY A 203 -8.83 1.11 -6.27
N PHE A 204 -9.68 0.10 -6.20
CA PHE A 204 -10.11 -0.72 -7.32
C PHE A 204 -11.64 -0.89 -7.32
N SER A 205 -12.28 -0.50 -8.42
CA SER A 205 -13.72 -0.66 -8.65
C SER A 205 -13.96 -1.77 -9.66
N THR A 206 -14.66 -2.81 -9.27
CA THR A 206 -14.69 -4.08 -10.00
C THR A 206 -16.05 -4.38 -10.63
N HIS A 207 -16.03 -4.93 -11.86
CA HIS A 207 -17.24 -5.36 -12.59
C HIS A 207 -17.11 -6.76 -13.17
N GLU A 208 -16.12 -7.54 -12.73
CA GLU A 208 -15.95 -8.94 -13.11
C GLU A 208 -16.98 -9.86 -12.44
N ASP A 209 -17.04 -11.09 -12.91
CA ASP A 209 -17.84 -12.14 -12.27
C ASP A 209 -17.50 -12.24 -10.76
N PRO A 210 -18.48 -12.13 -9.87
CA PRO A 210 -18.29 -12.22 -8.42
C PRO A 210 -17.64 -13.53 -7.91
N ALA A 211 -17.62 -14.57 -8.72
CA ALA A 211 -16.92 -15.83 -8.39
C ALA A 211 -15.40 -15.74 -8.52
N ASN A 212 -14.86 -14.66 -9.13
CA ASN A 212 -13.42 -14.48 -9.31
C ASN A 212 -12.77 -13.86 -8.07
N LEU A 213 -12.48 -14.67 -7.06
CA LEU A 213 -11.97 -14.25 -5.76
C LEU A 213 -10.49 -13.84 -5.78
N GLU A 214 -9.70 -14.33 -6.75
CA GLU A 214 -8.28 -14.02 -6.90
C GLU A 214 -8.01 -12.54 -7.22
N ILE A 215 -8.97 -11.86 -7.83
CA ILE A 215 -8.79 -10.49 -8.32
C ILE A 215 -8.59 -9.51 -7.17
N VAL A 216 -9.33 -9.64 -6.07
CA VAL A 216 -9.14 -8.79 -4.90
C VAL A 216 -7.77 -8.99 -4.27
N LYS A 217 -7.24 -10.22 -4.26
CA LYS A 217 -5.87 -10.52 -3.77
C LYS A 217 -4.83 -9.80 -4.61
N MET A 218 -4.96 -9.88 -5.93
CA MET A 218 -4.04 -9.20 -6.85
C MET A 218 -4.14 -7.67 -6.73
N ALA A 219 -5.35 -7.12 -6.63
CA ALA A 219 -5.55 -5.68 -6.45
C ALA A 219 -4.92 -5.17 -5.15
N TYR A 220 -5.10 -5.89 -4.03
CA TYR A 220 -4.46 -5.59 -2.77
C TYR A 220 -2.92 -5.62 -2.88
N ALA A 221 -2.36 -6.67 -3.46
CA ALA A 221 -0.93 -6.83 -3.66
C ALA A 221 -0.33 -5.73 -4.57
N LYS A 222 -1.11 -5.19 -5.53
CA LYS A 222 -0.73 -4.05 -6.36
C LYS A 222 -0.85 -2.69 -5.64
N GLY A 223 -1.37 -2.66 -4.43
CA GLY A 223 -1.43 -1.46 -3.59
C GLY A 223 -2.81 -0.81 -3.47
N ALA A 224 -3.87 -1.45 -3.94
CA ALA A 224 -5.24 -0.97 -3.68
C ALA A 224 -5.56 -1.02 -2.18
N ARG A 225 -6.25 0.02 -1.68
CA ARG A 225 -6.72 0.14 -0.29
C ARG A 225 -8.19 0.58 -0.20
N ILE A 226 -8.85 0.78 -1.33
CA ILE A 226 -10.29 0.94 -1.43
C ILE A 226 -10.78 -0.11 -2.41
N PHE A 227 -11.87 -0.80 -2.08
CA PHE A 227 -12.41 -1.89 -2.89
C PHE A 227 -13.90 -1.68 -3.08
N GLU A 228 -14.34 -1.58 -4.33
CA GLU A 228 -15.74 -1.36 -4.66
C GLU A 228 -16.31 -2.55 -5.40
N LYS A 229 -17.49 -3.02 -5.00
CA LYS A 229 -18.21 -4.15 -5.60
C LYS A 229 -19.69 -3.84 -5.69
N HIS A 230 -20.30 -4.10 -6.85
CA HIS A 230 -21.75 -4.06 -6.97
C HIS A 230 -22.41 -5.15 -6.13
N ILE A 231 -23.50 -4.81 -5.47
CA ILE A 231 -24.27 -5.74 -4.62
C ILE A 231 -25.74 -5.76 -5.00
N GLY A 232 -26.40 -6.87 -4.71
CA GLY A 232 -27.83 -6.99 -4.86
C GLY A 232 -28.34 -8.35 -4.43
N ILE A 233 -29.66 -8.50 -4.45
CA ILE A 233 -30.34 -9.77 -4.18
C ILE A 233 -31.32 -10.09 -5.31
N SER A 234 -31.43 -11.36 -5.65
CA SER A 234 -32.43 -11.83 -6.60
C SER A 234 -33.77 -12.11 -5.90
N THR A 235 -34.84 -11.91 -6.62
CA THR A 235 -36.18 -12.33 -6.20
C THR A 235 -36.84 -13.09 -7.34
N LYS A 236 -38.06 -13.61 -7.12
CA LYS A 236 -38.84 -14.27 -8.20
C LYS A 236 -39.04 -13.33 -9.42
N LYS A 237 -39.10 -12.01 -9.20
CA LYS A 237 -39.38 -11.01 -10.25
C LYS A 237 -38.13 -10.23 -10.68
N ILE A 238 -37.10 -10.15 -9.82
CA ILE A 238 -35.89 -9.35 -10.07
C ILE A 238 -34.71 -10.29 -10.21
N LYS A 239 -34.08 -10.29 -11.38
CA LYS A 239 -32.84 -11.03 -11.62
C LYS A 239 -31.64 -10.13 -11.36
N LEU A 240 -30.64 -10.64 -10.65
CA LEU A 240 -29.38 -9.96 -10.44
C LEU A 240 -28.54 -10.01 -11.75
N ASN A 241 -27.81 -8.93 -12.04
CA ASN A 241 -26.89 -8.90 -13.17
C ASN A 241 -25.61 -9.73 -12.88
N GLY A 242 -24.84 -10.06 -13.91
CA GLY A 242 -23.69 -10.98 -13.82
C GLY A 242 -22.45 -10.44 -13.11
N TYR A 243 -22.44 -9.16 -12.67
CA TYR A 243 -21.31 -8.54 -11.97
C TYR A 243 -21.65 -8.05 -10.55
N SER A 244 -22.88 -8.22 -10.10
CA SER A 244 -23.29 -7.89 -8.73
C SER A 244 -23.22 -9.12 -7.83
N SER A 245 -22.62 -8.95 -6.67
CA SER A 245 -22.44 -10.00 -5.66
C SER A 245 -23.68 -10.21 -4.83
N THR A 246 -23.98 -11.48 -4.50
CA THR A 246 -24.87 -11.85 -3.40
C THR A 246 -24.17 -11.69 -2.05
N PRO A 247 -24.90 -11.76 -0.90
CA PRO A 247 -24.28 -11.76 0.42
C PRO A 247 -23.20 -12.84 0.60
N GLU A 248 -23.45 -14.05 0.11
CA GLU A 248 -22.52 -15.19 0.19
C GLU A 248 -21.25 -14.92 -0.63
N GLN A 249 -21.40 -14.39 -1.84
CA GLN A 249 -20.28 -14.02 -2.70
C GLN A 249 -19.47 -12.87 -2.11
N LEU A 250 -20.13 -11.88 -1.47
CA LEU A 250 -19.43 -10.82 -0.76
C LEU A 250 -18.63 -11.37 0.43
N LYS A 251 -19.21 -12.30 1.21
CA LYS A 251 -18.52 -12.96 2.31
C LYS A 251 -17.21 -13.63 1.82
N ALA A 252 -17.32 -14.46 0.79
CA ALA A 252 -16.16 -15.13 0.20
C ALA A 252 -15.11 -14.13 -0.34
N TRP A 253 -15.55 -13.04 -0.93
CA TRP A 253 -14.66 -11.97 -1.42
C TRP A 253 -13.91 -11.26 -0.29
N LEU A 254 -14.57 -10.98 0.85
CA LEU A 254 -13.94 -10.39 2.03
C LEU A 254 -12.97 -11.37 2.71
N GLU A 255 -13.29 -12.66 2.74
CA GLU A 255 -12.38 -13.71 3.21
C GLU A 255 -11.12 -13.77 2.33
N SER A 256 -11.29 -13.74 1.00
CA SER A 256 -10.19 -13.68 0.04
C SER A 256 -9.30 -12.43 0.23
N TYR A 257 -9.89 -11.28 0.55
CA TYR A 257 -9.13 -10.09 0.92
C TYR A 257 -8.30 -10.31 2.20
N LYS A 258 -8.89 -10.88 3.25
CA LYS A 258 -8.17 -11.17 4.52
C LYS A 258 -6.99 -12.12 4.30
N GLU A 259 -7.17 -13.13 3.45
CA GLU A 259 -6.06 -13.99 3.04
C GLU A 259 -4.95 -13.22 2.31
N ALA A 260 -5.32 -12.27 1.43
CA ALA A 260 -4.33 -11.44 0.76
C ALA A 260 -3.53 -10.59 1.76
N VAL A 261 -4.18 -10.00 2.77
CA VAL A 261 -3.52 -9.25 3.84
C VAL A 261 -2.53 -10.15 4.58
N ALA A 262 -2.96 -11.34 4.99
CA ALA A 262 -2.12 -12.30 5.69
C ALA A 262 -0.91 -12.74 4.85
N MET A 263 -1.12 -13.07 3.57
CA MET A 263 -0.05 -13.50 2.65
C MET A 263 0.97 -12.40 2.34
N ASN A 264 0.55 -11.13 2.31
CA ASN A 264 1.47 -10.01 2.06
C ASN A 264 2.37 -9.70 3.27
N GLY A 265 2.00 -10.14 4.47
CA GLY A 265 2.80 -9.97 5.68
C GLY A 265 3.02 -8.50 6.10
N ALA A 266 3.98 -8.29 6.98
CA ALA A 266 4.24 -7.00 7.63
C ALA A 266 5.08 -6.00 6.80
N GLY A 267 5.52 -6.36 5.58
CA GLY A 267 6.31 -5.49 4.72
C GLY A 267 7.61 -5.00 5.38
N LYS A 268 7.75 -3.70 5.63
CA LYS A 268 8.97 -3.11 6.21
C LYS A 268 9.26 -3.58 7.65
N ASP A 269 8.25 -4.05 8.36
CA ASP A 269 8.36 -4.54 9.74
C ASP A 269 8.55 -6.06 9.80
N PHE A 270 8.92 -6.69 8.68
CA PHE A 270 9.17 -8.12 8.59
C PHE A 270 10.23 -8.57 9.61
N LYS A 271 9.88 -9.59 10.37
CA LYS A 271 10.79 -10.32 11.25
C LYS A 271 10.60 -11.80 10.99
N PRO A 272 11.71 -12.56 10.78
CA PRO A 272 11.60 -13.99 10.57
C PRO A 272 11.03 -14.69 11.81
N GLU A 273 10.21 -15.69 11.59
CA GLU A 273 9.66 -16.54 12.64
C GLU A 273 10.76 -17.40 13.29
N LYS A 274 10.59 -17.72 14.59
CA LYS A 274 11.56 -18.59 15.28
C LYS A 274 11.72 -19.95 14.61
N SER A 275 10.62 -20.54 14.16
CA SER A 275 10.61 -21.81 13.41
C SER A 275 11.41 -21.75 12.12
N GLU A 276 11.35 -20.61 11.40
CA GLU A 276 12.14 -20.37 10.21
C GLU A 276 13.64 -20.31 10.55
N ILE A 277 13.99 -19.55 11.58
CA ILE A 277 15.39 -19.44 12.05
C ILE A 277 15.91 -20.81 12.50
N GLU A 278 15.13 -21.59 13.26
CA GLU A 278 15.52 -22.93 13.72
C GLU A 278 15.68 -23.89 12.53
N SER A 279 14.77 -23.84 11.57
CA SER A 279 14.88 -24.62 10.33
C SER A 279 16.17 -24.29 9.56
N LEU A 280 16.47 -23.00 9.40
CA LEU A 280 17.70 -22.55 8.74
C LEU A 280 18.95 -23.01 9.50
N LYS A 281 18.97 -22.89 10.83
CA LYS A 281 20.12 -23.34 11.66
C LYS A 281 20.44 -24.82 11.44
N SER A 282 19.44 -25.67 11.26
CA SER A 282 19.65 -27.10 11.01
C SER A 282 20.38 -27.41 9.70
N LEU A 283 20.36 -26.46 8.77
CA LEU A 283 21.03 -26.55 7.46
C LEU A 283 22.34 -25.75 7.38
N MET A 284 22.68 -25.01 8.45
CA MET A 284 23.88 -24.19 8.49
C MET A 284 25.12 -25.03 8.77
N ARG A 285 26.25 -24.58 8.21
CA ARG A 285 27.56 -25.20 8.48
C ARG A 285 28.22 -24.55 9.67
N GLY A 286 28.69 -25.38 10.59
CA GLY A 286 29.60 -24.98 11.67
C GLY A 286 31.06 -25.00 11.25
N VAL A 287 31.89 -24.39 12.09
CA VAL A 287 33.36 -24.39 11.96
C VAL A 287 33.94 -25.56 12.75
N TYR A 288 34.71 -26.44 12.11
CA TYR A 288 35.33 -27.60 12.75
C TYR A 288 36.86 -27.52 12.64
N ALA A 289 37.53 -28.06 13.65
CA ALA A 289 38.98 -28.19 13.66
C ALA A 289 39.41 -29.20 12.61
N LYS A 290 40.32 -28.83 11.72
CA LYS A 290 40.89 -29.75 10.71
C LYS A 290 42.00 -30.62 11.33
N ASN A 291 42.75 -30.04 12.27
CA ASN A 291 43.84 -30.66 13.02
C ASN A 291 43.68 -30.33 14.51
N ASP A 292 44.49 -30.92 15.40
CA ASP A 292 44.54 -30.54 16.81
C ASP A 292 44.96 -29.08 16.96
N ILE A 293 44.14 -28.28 17.66
CA ILE A 293 44.38 -26.86 17.90
C ILE A 293 44.50 -26.66 19.44
N PHE A 294 45.63 -26.07 19.88
CA PHE A 294 45.84 -25.80 21.31
C PHE A 294 45.25 -24.48 21.76
N HIS A 295 44.89 -24.42 23.02
CA HIS A 295 44.38 -23.21 23.69
C HIS A 295 45.31 -22.01 23.39
N GLY A 296 44.71 -20.85 23.13
CA GLY A 296 45.43 -19.60 22.80
C GLY A 296 46.05 -19.55 21.42
N LYS A 297 45.99 -20.62 20.60
CA LYS A 297 46.45 -20.58 19.23
C LYS A 297 45.53 -19.71 18.37
N LEU A 298 46.09 -18.83 17.57
CA LEU A 298 45.38 -18.13 16.52
C LEU A 298 44.88 -19.14 15.46
N ILE A 299 43.57 -19.20 15.26
CA ILE A 299 42.95 -20.10 14.28
C ILE A 299 43.12 -19.50 12.89
N ARG A 300 43.75 -20.24 11.99
CA ARG A 300 43.92 -19.89 10.58
C ARG A 300 42.94 -20.65 9.70
N TYR A 301 42.71 -20.18 8.49
CA TYR A 301 41.82 -20.83 7.56
C TYR A 301 42.19 -22.29 7.26
N GLU A 302 43.49 -22.58 7.18
CA GLU A 302 44.01 -23.92 7.00
C GLU A 302 43.83 -24.87 8.20
N ASP A 303 43.58 -24.32 9.38
CA ASP A 303 43.35 -25.10 10.62
C ASP A 303 41.91 -25.63 10.74
N ILE A 304 41.00 -25.18 9.86
CA ILE A 304 39.56 -25.42 9.98
C ILE A 304 38.93 -25.96 8.70
N PHE A 305 37.70 -26.49 8.85
CA PHE A 305 36.81 -26.81 7.74
C PHE A 305 35.38 -26.53 8.10
N PHE A 306 34.46 -26.50 7.14
CA PHE A 306 33.08 -26.17 7.31
C PHE A 306 32.17 -27.33 6.92
N ALA A 307 31.34 -27.77 7.86
CA ALA A 307 30.40 -28.87 7.66
C ALA A 307 29.11 -28.69 8.43
N ILE A 308 28.09 -29.44 8.05
CA ILE A 308 26.88 -29.63 8.85
C ILE A 308 27.09 -30.83 9.79
N PRO A 309 26.43 -30.85 10.96
CA PRO A 309 25.53 -29.84 11.50
C PRO A 309 26.27 -28.67 12.16
N LEU A 310 25.58 -27.53 12.28
CA LEU A 310 25.96 -26.49 13.24
C LEU A 310 25.52 -26.92 14.63
N GLN A 311 26.47 -27.11 15.55
CA GLN A 311 26.19 -27.53 16.93
C GLN A 311 25.91 -26.32 17.83
N GLU A 312 25.30 -26.58 18.99
CA GLU A 312 25.03 -25.54 19.97
C GLU A 312 26.35 -24.94 20.50
N GLY A 313 26.41 -23.61 20.57
CA GLY A 313 27.63 -22.89 21.00
C GLY A 313 28.77 -22.88 19.97
N GLN A 314 28.63 -23.51 18.82
CA GLN A 314 29.63 -23.55 17.75
C GLN A 314 29.61 -22.27 16.92
N LEU A 315 30.76 -21.87 16.39
CA LEU A 315 30.87 -20.82 15.40
C LEU A 315 30.19 -21.23 14.09
N GLU A 316 29.36 -20.35 13.55
CA GLU A 316 28.80 -20.47 12.21
C GLU A 316 29.86 -20.17 11.14
N SER A 317 29.79 -20.83 10.00
CA SER A 317 30.70 -20.54 8.86
C SER A 317 30.59 -19.06 8.39
N GLY A 318 29.47 -18.41 8.60
CA GLY A 318 29.23 -17.00 8.28
C GLY A 318 30.05 -16.00 9.08
N VAL A 319 30.57 -16.39 10.25
CA VAL A 319 31.48 -15.56 11.07
C VAL A 319 32.80 -15.31 10.31
N ILE A 320 33.12 -16.22 9.39
CA ILE A 320 34.36 -16.19 8.62
C ILE A 320 34.12 -15.49 7.29
N LYS A 321 34.14 -14.19 7.30
CA LYS A 321 34.04 -13.37 6.10
C LYS A 321 35.38 -13.22 5.43
N LYS A 322 35.44 -13.44 4.11
CA LYS A 322 36.64 -13.18 3.31
C LYS A 322 37.14 -11.76 3.53
N GLY A 323 38.30 -11.58 4.12
CA GLY A 323 38.89 -10.28 4.50
C GLY A 323 38.71 -9.85 5.96
N ASN A 324 37.86 -10.48 6.78
CA ASN A 324 37.66 -10.16 8.19
C ASN A 324 38.52 -10.97 9.17
N TRP A 325 39.43 -11.84 8.66
CA TRP A 325 40.34 -12.64 9.49
C TRP A 325 41.47 -11.84 10.16
N ARG A 326 41.61 -10.57 9.83
CA ARG A 326 42.70 -9.74 10.34
C ARG A 326 42.66 -9.45 11.85
N GLY A 327 41.51 -9.77 12.49
CA GLY A 327 41.33 -9.59 13.93
C GLY A 327 41.61 -10.82 14.80
N GLY A 328 41.80 -11.99 14.19
CA GLY A 328 42.17 -13.23 14.86
C GLY A 328 41.01 -13.85 15.67
N LEU A 329 40.72 -15.11 15.35
CA LEU A 329 39.98 -16.00 16.21
C LEU A 329 40.99 -16.81 17.03
N PHE A 330 40.92 -16.76 18.35
CA PHE A 330 41.79 -17.54 19.23
C PHE A 330 41.04 -18.72 19.80
N ALA A 331 41.70 -19.87 19.87
CA ALA A 331 41.13 -21.07 20.45
C ALA A 331 40.93 -20.89 21.97
N GLU A 332 39.65 -20.96 22.41
CA GLU A 332 39.30 -20.85 23.87
C GLU A 332 39.76 -22.04 24.68
N LYS A 333 39.95 -23.19 24.05
CA LYS A 333 40.35 -24.44 24.64
C LYS A 333 41.16 -25.26 23.63
N ASN A 334 41.61 -26.42 24.06
CA ASN A 334 42.15 -27.39 23.10
C ASN A 334 41.01 -28.04 22.32
N TYR A 335 41.18 -28.11 21.00
CA TYR A 335 40.28 -28.82 20.10
C TYR A 335 41.00 -29.98 19.43
N LYS A 336 40.35 -31.13 19.39
CA LYS A 336 40.80 -32.27 18.59
C LYS A 336 40.33 -32.13 17.16
N ALA A 337 41.06 -32.77 16.26
CA ALA A 337 40.64 -32.87 14.86
C ALA A 337 39.21 -33.40 14.76
N GLY A 338 38.33 -32.69 14.01
CA GLY A 338 36.90 -32.97 13.87
C GLY A 338 35.98 -32.33 14.92
N GLU A 339 36.54 -31.75 16.02
CA GLU A 339 35.69 -31.08 17.03
C GLU A 339 35.11 -29.75 16.56
N PRO A 340 33.87 -29.39 17.02
CA PRO A 340 33.26 -28.09 16.74
C PRO A 340 34.03 -26.96 17.45
N ILE A 341 34.26 -25.86 16.76
CA ILE A 341 34.98 -24.71 17.33
C ILE A 341 34.00 -23.68 17.85
N SER A 342 34.19 -23.33 19.15
CA SER A 342 33.48 -22.27 19.88
C SER A 342 34.46 -21.19 20.34
N ALA A 343 35.16 -20.54 19.41
CA ALA A 343 36.10 -19.48 19.78
C ALA A 343 35.39 -18.13 19.86
N LEU A 344 35.79 -17.28 20.82
CA LEU A 344 35.37 -15.88 20.84
C LEU A 344 36.08 -15.12 19.70
N VAL A 345 35.29 -14.33 18.97
CA VAL A 345 35.86 -13.28 18.13
C VAL A 345 36.31 -12.18 19.07
N LEU A 346 37.58 -12.08 19.34
CA LEU A 346 38.12 -10.89 19.97
C LEU A 346 37.95 -9.75 18.94
N PRO A 347 37.18 -8.68 19.26
CA PRO A 347 37.20 -7.52 18.41
C PRO A 347 38.63 -6.99 18.41
N ALA A 348 39.34 -7.20 17.30
CA ALA A 348 40.59 -6.52 17.11
C ALA A 348 40.28 -5.03 17.20
N GLU A 349 41.05 -4.32 18.00
CA GLU A 349 41.06 -2.86 17.89
C GLU A 349 41.43 -2.54 16.44
N LEU A 350 40.47 -1.99 15.70
CA LEU A 350 40.69 -1.59 14.32
C LEU A 350 41.89 -0.61 14.32
N SER A 351 42.91 -0.87 13.52
CA SER A 351 43.93 0.14 13.27
C SER A 351 43.28 1.41 12.68
N GLU A 352 43.90 2.55 12.85
CA GLU A 352 43.40 3.81 12.30
C GLU A 352 43.11 3.72 10.79
N ARG A 353 43.97 2.98 10.07
CA ARG A 353 43.77 2.71 8.65
C ARG A 353 42.51 1.90 8.37
N GLU A 354 42.22 0.89 9.15
CA GLU A 354 41.01 0.06 8.99
C GLU A 354 39.74 0.84 9.33
N ILE A 355 39.79 1.72 10.35
CA ILE A 355 38.70 2.64 10.68
C ILE A 355 38.39 3.55 9.47
N ILE A 356 39.42 4.13 8.85
CA ILE A 356 39.29 5.01 7.69
C ILE A 356 38.69 4.24 6.50
N TYR A 357 39.22 3.06 6.17
CA TYR A 357 38.70 2.28 5.05
C TYR A 357 37.26 1.80 5.27
N LYS A 358 36.91 1.41 6.49
CA LYS A 358 35.55 1.04 6.84
C LYS A 358 34.60 2.24 6.68
N ALA A 359 34.97 3.41 7.20
CA ALA A 359 34.20 4.64 7.05
C ALA A 359 33.98 5.00 5.57
N ILE A 360 35.01 4.96 4.75
CA ILE A 360 34.94 5.20 3.30
C ILE A 360 33.97 4.21 2.63
N HIS A 361 34.04 2.95 3.00
CA HIS A 361 33.18 1.91 2.41
C HIS A 361 31.69 2.16 2.75
N GLU A 362 31.38 2.45 4.00
CA GLU A 362 30.00 2.73 4.43
C GLU A 362 29.44 4.01 3.80
N VAL A 363 30.26 5.08 3.75
CA VAL A 363 29.86 6.34 3.10
C VAL A 363 29.61 6.14 1.59
N LYS A 364 30.45 5.35 0.89
CA LYS A 364 30.21 5.00 -0.51
C LYS A 364 28.88 4.24 -0.70
N GLY A 365 28.52 3.38 0.23
CA GLY A 365 27.21 2.69 0.23
C GLY A 365 26.06 3.69 0.32
N ILE A 366 26.10 4.60 1.31
CA ILE A 366 25.05 5.64 1.51
C ILE A 366 24.93 6.55 0.28
N LEU A 367 26.07 7.02 -0.26
CA LEU A 367 26.07 7.87 -1.46
C LEU A 367 25.51 7.14 -2.68
N GLY A 368 25.83 5.85 -2.85
CA GLY A 368 25.31 5.00 -3.92
C GLY A 368 23.79 4.82 -3.81
N GLU A 369 23.28 4.53 -2.63
CA GLU A 369 21.83 4.44 -2.37
C GLU A 369 21.12 5.77 -2.63
N ALA A 370 21.72 6.87 -2.22
CA ALA A 370 21.21 8.23 -2.45
C ALA A 370 21.38 8.70 -3.90
N ARG A 371 22.09 7.93 -4.76
CA ARG A 371 22.45 8.30 -6.14
C ARG A 371 23.22 9.62 -6.22
N ILE A 372 24.08 9.87 -5.23
CA ILE A 372 24.94 11.06 -5.17
C ILE A 372 26.34 10.64 -5.63
N ALA A 373 26.85 11.25 -6.70
CA ALA A 373 28.22 11.12 -7.16
C ALA A 373 28.98 12.42 -6.85
N PRO A 374 29.91 12.44 -5.86
CA PRO A 374 30.82 13.55 -5.68
C PRO A 374 31.67 13.77 -6.92
N GLY A 375 31.93 15.01 -7.28
CA GLY A 375 32.74 15.34 -8.43
C GLY A 375 34.19 14.83 -8.29
N TYR A 376 34.89 14.68 -9.41
CA TYR A 376 36.26 14.18 -9.47
C TYR A 376 37.27 14.99 -8.61
N GLU A 377 37.06 16.31 -8.51
CA GLU A 377 37.92 17.23 -7.74
C GLU A 377 37.53 17.36 -6.26
N SER A 378 36.57 16.55 -5.78
CA SER A 378 36.10 16.64 -4.39
C SER A 378 37.18 16.20 -3.42
N SER A 379 37.49 17.04 -2.41
CA SER A 379 38.31 16.65 -1.28
C SER A 379 37.48 16.04 -0.16
N VAL A 380 38.12 15.17 0.62
CA VAL A 380 37.46 14.41 1.67
C VAL A 380 38.15 14.65 3.01
N GLU A 381 37.34 14.91 4.03
CA GLU A 381 37.77 15.04 5.41
C GLU A 381 36.96 14.06 6.30
N ILE A 382 37.66 13.38 7.20
CA ILE A 382 37.05 12.58 8.29
C ILE A 382 37.12 13.44 9.55
N SER A 383 36.00 14.05 9.91
CA SER A 383 35.88 14.85 11.13
C SER A 383 35.69 13.95 12.35
N HIS A 384 36.61 13.97 13.31
CA HIS A 384 36.64 13.13 14.49
C HIS A 384 37.07 13.93 15.75
N HIS A 385 36.11 14.60 16.38
CA HIS A 385 36.40 15.51 17.51
C HIS A 385 36.94 14.81 18.78
N TYR A 386 36.64 13.53 18.94
CA TYR A 386 37.03 12.72 20.10
C TYR A 386 38.00 11.57 19.75
N GLY A 387 38.78 11.75 18.70
CA GLY A 387 39.70 10.74 18.19
C GLY A 387 39.08 9.75 17.23
N LEU A 388 39.89 9.23 16.29
CA LEU A 388 39.45 8.38 15.17
C LEU A 388 38.80 7.07 15.64
N ARG A 389 39.17 6.55 16.82
CA ARG A 389 38.56 5.33 17.41
C ARG A 389 37.07 5.50 17.74
N ASN A 390 36.67 6.73 18.06
CA ASN A 390 35.27 7.07 18.38
C ASN A 390 34.49 7.55 17.15
N PHE A 391 35.10 7.52 15.94
CA PHE A 391 34.50 8.06 14.73
C PHE A 391 33.11 7.53 14.43
N PHE A 392 32.88 6.22 14.59
CA PHE A 392 31.57 5.59 14.31
C PHE A 392 30.45 6.01 15.28
N GLN A 393 30.81 6.63 16.41
CA GLN A 393 29.84 7.16 17.37
C GLN A 393 29.71 8.69 17.25
N ILE A 394 30.87 9.36 17.17
CA ILE A 394 30.94 10.86 17.15
C ILE A 394 31.90 11.28 16.04
N GLY A 395 31.34 11.80 14.96
CA GLY A 395 32.13 12.24 13.82
C GLY A 395 31.27 12.54 12.61
N ALA A 396 31.91 12.87 11.50
CA ALA A 396 31.25 13.05 10.21
C ALA A 396 32.25 12.83 9.07
N PHE A 397 31.73 12.43 7.93
CA PHE A 397 32.47 12.37 6.69
C PHE A 397 32.10 13.59 5.84
N ILE A 398 33.06 14.49 5.60
CA ILE A 398 32.82 15.77 4.94
C ILE A 398 33.46 15.72 3.55
N ILE A 399 32.63 15.93 2.52
CA ILE A 399 33.08 15.97 1.14
C ILE A 399 32.92 17.41 0.62
N THR A 400 34.02 18.08 0.36
CA THR A 400 34.01 19.39 -0.24
C THR A 400 33.88 19.29 -1.74
N CYS A 401 32.67 19.57 -2.25
CA CYS A 401 32.35 19.45 -3.66
C CYS A 401 32.75 20.66 -4.49
N ILE A 402 32.67 21.85 -3.89
CA ILE A 402 33.03 23.13 -4.50
C ILE A 402 33.73 23.97 -3.44
N ASN A 403 34.87 24.53 -3.79
CA ASN A 403 35.62 25.47 -2.94
C ASN A 403 36.25 26.60 -3.82
N LYS A 404 35.41 27.55 -4.21
CA LYS A 404 35.79 28.74 -5.02
C LYS A 404 35.30 29.98 -4.33
N GLU A 405 34.55 30.83 -5.02
CA GLU A 405 33.91 32.03 -4.43
C GLU A 405 32.80 31.65 -3.41
N TYR A 406 32.29 30.42 -3.50
CA TYR A 406 31.43 29.79 -2.51
C TYR A 406 31.89 28.37 -2.22
N CYS A 407 31.54 27.87 -1.04
CA CYS A 407 31.88 26.52 -0.62
C CYS A 407 30.61 25.67 -0.52
N LYS A 408 30.61 24.51 -1.21
CA LYS A 408 29.57 23.48 -1.09
C LYS A 408 30.19 22.21 -0.50
N LYS A 409 29.69 21.84 0.67
CA LYS A 409 30.08 20.58 1.35
C LYS A 409 28.91 19.64 1.47
N LEU A 410 29.20 18.35 1.33
CA LEU A 410 28.30 17.28 1.66
C LEU A 410 28.76 16.67 2.98
N ILE A 411 27.90 16.67 3.99
CA ILE A 411 28.18 16.07 5.29
C ILE A 411 27.41 14.76 5.35
N VAL A 412 28.13 13.66 5.54
CA VAL A 412 27.54 12.31 5.63
C VAL A 412 27.74 11.81 7.05
N LEU A 413 26.63 11.46 7.70
CA LEU A 413 26.59 10.79 8.99
C LEU A 413 26.24 9.32 8.79
N LEU A 414 26.95 8.43 9.46
CA LEU A 414 26.62 7.02 9.50
C LEU A 414 25.42 6.76 10.43
N PRO A 415 24.67 5.67 10.26
CA PRO A 415 23.55 5.34 11.13
C PRO A 415 23.96 5.34 12.63
N GLY A 416 23.27 6.12 13.43
CA GLY A 416 23.56 6.27 14.87
C GLY A 416 24.74 7.19 15.21
N GLN A 417 25.43 7.79 14.23
CA GLN A 417 26.54 8.72 14.44
C GLN A 417 26.02 10.11 14.80
N ILE A 418 26.71 10.78 15.71
CA ILE A 418 26.45 12.16 16.14
C ILE A 418 27.61 13.04 15.64
N HIS A 419 27.27 14.20 15.12
CA HIS A 419 28.25 15.28 14.84
C HIS A 419 27.92 16.46 15.77
N PRO A 420 28.84 16.86 16.65
CA PRO A 420 28.63 17.99 17.56
C PRO A 420 28.55 19.33 16.84
#